data_0d07a106b9138e3ac56ef5310cf33762
#
_entry.id   0d07a106b9138e3ac56ef5310cf33762
#
_cell.length_a   1.000
_cell.length_b   1.000
_cell.length_c   1.000
_cell.angle_alpha   90.00
_cell.angle_beta   90.00
_cell.angle_gamma   90.00
#
_symmetry.space_group_name_H-M   'P 1'
#
loop_
_entity.id
_entity.type
_entity.pdbx_description
1 polymer ?
#
loop_
_entity_poly.entity_id
_entity_poly.type
_entity_poly.pdbx_seq_one_letter_code
_entity_poly.pdbx_strand_id
1 'polypeptide(L)'
;MVTLGDYVFIGPNTVFTDDPHPMNCPRYKECGGGAIVEEMAKIGANCTFLPGVKIGRGALVGAGSVIIKDIPEMVVAAGNPARIIKPITELTCRIKAFERPYVWWPYSDKRD
;
A
#
# COMPACT_ATOMS: atom_id res chain seq x y z
N MET A 1 10.61 5.42 11.02
CA MET A 1 10.81 4.00 10.65
C MET A 1 9.58 3.49 9.95
N VAL A 2 9.77 2.80 8.82
CA VAL A 2 8.67 2.14 8.09
C VAL A 2 8.39 0.79 8.73
N THR A 3 7.12 0.45 8.87
CA THR A 3 6.70 -0.85 9.40
C THR A 3 5.99 -1.64 8.31
N LEU A 4 6.47 -2.83 8.04
CA LEU A 4 5.88 -3.73 7.02
C LEU A 4 5.34 -4.98 7.70
N GLY A 5 4.09 -5.31 7.42
CA GLY A 5 3.49 -6.55 7.86
C GLY A 5 3.96 -7.76 7.05
N ASP A 6 3.42 -8.92 7.38
CA ASP A 6 3.76 -10.17 6.70
C ASP A 6 3.18 -10.20 5.28
N TYR A 7 3.88 -10.86 4.37
CA TYR A 7 3.45 -11.07 2.99
C TYR A 7 3.17 -9.78 2.23
N VAL A 8 3.84 -8.69 2.59
CA VAL A 8 3.74 -7.42 1.88
C VAL A 8 4.58 -7.47 0.61
N PHE A 9 4.04 -6.99 -0.49
CA PHE A 9 4.78 -6.79 -1.73
C PHE A 9 5.07 -5.30 -1.92
N ILE A 10 6.33 -4.96 -2.12
CA ILE A 10 6.75 -3.60 -2.45
C ILE A 10 7.40 -3.61 -3.82
N GLY A 11 6.79 -2.92 -4.76
CA GLY A 11 7.33 -2.78 -6.11
C GLY A 11 8.63 -1.97 -6.15
N PRO A 12 9.42 -2.12 -7.22
CA PRO A 12 10.70 -1.43 -7.33
C PRO A 12 10.51 0.09 -7.37
N ASN A 13 11.54 0.78 -6.92
CA ASN A 13 11.61 2.24 -6.93
C ASN A 13 10.49 2.92 -6.11
N THR A 14 9.99 2.24 -5.10
CA THR A 14 9.06 2.82 -4.14
C THR A 14 9.82 3.61 -3.09
N VAL A 15 9.34 4.81 -2.78
CA VAL A 15 10.00 5.72 -1.85
C VAL A 15 9.11 5.97 -0.65
N PHE A 16 9.66 5.76 0.54
CA PHE A 16 9.00 6.07 1.80
C PHE A 16 9.66 7.30 2.40
N THR A 17 8.87 8.31 2.73
CA THR A 17 9.36 9.51 3.40
C THR A 17 8.93 9.50 4.86
N ASP A 18 9.66 10.21 5.71
CA ASP A 18 9.42 10.18 7.15
C ASP A 18 9.38 11.56 7.81
N ASP A 19 9.56 12.61 7.03
CA ASP A 19 9.51 13.98 7.56
C ASP A 19 8.52 14.83 6.76
N PRO A 20 7.37 15.19 7.34
CA PRO A 20 6.34 15.94 6.65
C PRO A 20 6.74 17.40 6.37
N HIS A 21 7.70 17.93 7.12
CA HIS A 21 8.16 19.31 6.99
C HIS A 21 9.68 19.33 6.99
N PRO A 22 10.33 18.84 5.92
CA PRO A 22 11.78 18.71 5.90
C PRO A 22 12.47 20.05 6.18
N MET A 23 13.60 19.93 6.85
CA MET A 23 14.45 21.03 7.26
C MET A 23 13.86 21.97 8.32
N ASN A 24 14.49 21.95 9.46
CA ASN A 24 14.33 22.95 10.52
C ASN A 24 13.00 22.97 11.28
N CYS A 25 12.15 21.95 11.14
CA CYS A 25 11.01 21.88 12.03
C CYS A 25 11.51 21.56 13.45
N PRO A 26 11.27 22.42 14.44
CA PRO A 26 11.77 22.16 15.81
C PRO A 26 11.10 20.98 16.48
N ARG A 27 10.00 20.47 15.90
CA ARG A 27 9.26 19.34 16.45
C ARG A 27 9.31 18.10 15.54
N TYR A 28 10.36 17.98 14.74
CA TYR A 28 10.49 16.91 13.77
C TYR A 28 10.42 15.50 14.40
N LYS A 29 10.87 15.35 15.63
CA LYS A 29 10.81 14.06 16.34
C LYS A 29 9.39 13.64 16.72
N GLU A 30 8.48 14.59 16.78
CA GLU A 30 7.10 14.34 17.19
C GLU A 30 6.18 14.12 15.99
N CYS A 31 6.38 14.86 14.91
CA CYS A 31 5.50 14.81 13.75
C CYS A 31 6.03 13.95 12.61
N GLY A 32 7.31 13.58 12.65
CA GLY A 32 7.87 12.66 11.67
C GLY A 32 7.43 11.23 11.95
N GLY A 33 7.59 10.39 10.99
CA GLY A 33 7.30 8.96 11.14
C GLY A 33 7.12 8.27 9.82
N GLY A 34 7.46 6.99 9.78
CA GLY A 34 7.35 6.19 8.57
C GLY A 34 5.94 5.67 8.34
N ALA A 35 5.70 5.22 7.12
CA ALA A 35 4.45 4.58 6.77
C ALA A 35 4.30 3.23 7.47
N ILE A 36 3.06 2.81 7.64
CA ILE A 36 2.71 1.48 8.13
C ILE A 36 2.00 0.75 7.01
N VAL A 37 2.55 -0.38 6.58
CA VAL A 37 1.96 -1.21 5.53
C VAL A 37 1.52 -2.52 6.18
N GLU A 38 0.23 -2.74 6.26
CA GLU A 38 -0.32 -3.92 6.92
C GLU A 38 -0.17 -5.17 6.06
N GLU A 39 -0.37 -6.32 6.68
CA GLU A 39 -0.12 -7.62 6.05
C GLU A 39 -0.81 -7.76 4.69
N MET A 40 -0.18 -8.47 3.79
CA MET A 40 -0.68 -8.79 2.45
C MET A 40 -0.99 -7.59 1.56
N ALA A 41 -0.63 -6.37 1.95
CA ALA A 41 -0.77 -5.23 1.06
C ALA A 41 0.23 -5.31 -0.11
N LYS A 42 -0.17 -4.83 -1.26
CA LYS A 42 0.63 -4.86 -2.49
C LYS A 42 0.81 -3.45 -3.00
N ILE A 43 2.05 -3.04 -3.14
CA ILE A 43 2.41 -1.70 -3.58
C ILE A 43 3.07 -1.81 -4.95
N GLY A 44 2.48 -1.18 -5.96
CA GLY A 44 3.06 -1.14 -7.30
C GLY A 44 4.35 -0.33 -7.37
N ALA A 45 5.06 -0.44 -8.47
CA ALA A 45 6.32 0.25 -8.67
C ALA A 45 6.16 1.78 -8.67
N ASN A 46 7.22 2.48 -8.31
CA ASN A 46 7.31 3.95 -8.37
C ASN A 46 6.27 4.67 -7.52
N CYS A 47 5.85 4.11 -6.42
CA CYS A 47 4.97 4.80 -5.49
C CYS A 47 5.76 5.67 -4.53
N THR A 48 5.14 6.75 -4.07
CA THR A 48 5.71 7.65 -3.06
C THR A 48 4.75 7.74 -1.89
N PHE A 49 5.30 7.50 -0.69
CA PHE A 49 4.53 7.54 0.55
C PHE A 49 4.88 8.77 1.35
N LEU A 50 3.88 9.55 1.72
CA LEU A 50 4.06 10.61 2.69
C LEU A 50 4.23 10.00 4.10
N PRO A 51 4.85 10.77 5.02
CA PRO A 51 5.08 10.27 6.38
C PRO A 51 3.79 9.86 7.07
N GLY A 52 3.86 8.78 7.83
CA GLY A 52 2.80 8.38 8.74
C GLY A 52 1.55 7.78 8.11
N VAL A 53 1.51 7.62 6.78
CA VAL A 53 0.34 7.01 6.13
C VAL A 53 0.27 5.52 6.42
N LYS A 54 -0.95 5.00 6.48
CA LYS A 54 -1.20 3.59 6.73
C LYS A 54 -1.89 2.96 5.52
N ILE A 55 -1.36 1.84 5.09
CA ILE A 55 -1.98 1.02 4.04
C ILE A 55 -2.63 -0.18 4.69
N GLY A 56 -3.92 -0.33 4.51
CA GLY A 56 -4.69 -1.38 5.13
C GLY A 56 -4.38 -2.77 4.58
N ARG A 57 -4.70 -3.77 5.38
CA ARG A 57 -4.49 -5.19 5.06
C ARG A 57 -5.04 -5.52 3.68
N GLY A 58 -4.25 -6.23 2.89
CA GLY A 58 -4.67 -6.71 1.58
C GLY A 58 -4.93 -5.66 0.51
N ALA A 59 -4.71 -4.38 0.80
CA ALA A 59 -4.92 -3.32 -0.19
C ALA A 59 -3.93 -3.44 -1.36
N LEU A 60 -4.35 -3.00 -2.52
CA LEU A 60 -3.50 -2.91 -3.71
C LEU A 60 -3.36 -1.46 -4.13
N VAL A 61 -2.13 -0.98 -4.17
CA VAL A 61 -1.83 0.39 -4.62
C VAL A 61 -1.21 0.31 -6.01
N GLY A 62 -1.82 0.99 -6.96
CA GLY A 62 -1.35 0.98 -8.34
C GLY A 62 -0.01 1.69 -8.52
N ALA A 63 0.75 1.28 -9.53
CA ALA A 63 2.06 1.86 -9.81
C ALA A 63 1.99 3.37 -10.04
N GLY A 64 3.03 4.08 -9.62
CA GLY A 64 3.14 5.53 -9.82
C GLY A 64 2.26 6.36 -8.90
N SER A 65 1.68 5.77 -7.88
CA SER A 65 0.79 6.48 -6.97
C SER A 65 1.55 7.33 -5.95
N VAL A 66 0.91 8.41 -5.51
CA VAL A 66 1.41 9.24 -4.41
C VAL A 66 0.40 9.14 -3.26
N ILE A 67 0.81 8.51 -2.19
CA ILE A 67 -0.06 8.20 -1.06
C ILE A 67 0.07 9.30 -0.02
N ILE A 68 -0.98 10.11 0.12
CA ILE A 68 -1.01 11.24 1.05
C ILE A 68 -1.98 11.04 2.22
N LYS A 69 -2.81 10.01 2.17
CA LYS A 69 -3.79 9.66 3.20
C LYS A 69 -3.79 8.15 3.40
N ASP A 70 -4.31 7.73 4.53
CA ASP A 70 -4.48 6.30 4.81
C ASP A 70 -5.35 5.63 3.74
N ILE A 71 -4.95 4.42 3.37
CA ILE A 71 -5.71 3.57 2.43
C ILE A 71 -6.39 2.48 3.24
N PRO A 72 -7.72 2.32 3.12
CA PRO A 72 -8.44 1.26 3.84
C PRO A 72 -7.99 -0.14 3.40
N GLU A 73 -8.36 -1.12 4.19
CA GLU A 73 -8.09 -2.52 3.85
C GLU A 73 -8.91 -2.99 2.64
N MET A 74 -8.39 -3.96 1.93
CA MET A 74 -9.07 -4.70 0.87
C MET A 74 -9.65 -3.82 -0.26
N VAL A 75 -8.97 -2.73 -0.57
CA VAL A 75 -9.34 -1.86 -1.68
C VAL A 75 -8.20 -1.72 -2.69
N VAL A 76 -8.55 -1.31 -3.89
CA VAL A 76 -7.60 -0.84 -4.90
C VAL A 76 -7.58 0.67 -4.85
N ALA A 77 -6.40 1.24 -4.73
CA ALA A 77 -6.20 2.68 -4.76
C ALA A 77 -5.11 3.03 -5.76
N ALA A 78 -5.19 4.17 -6.40
CA ALA A 78 -4.16 4.61 -7.35
C ALA A 78 -4.27 6.09 -7.62
N GLY A 79 -3.22 6.64 -8.19
CA GLY A 79 -3.18 8.01 -8.70
C GLY A 79 -2.31 8.96 -7.87
N ASN A 80 -2.29 10.20 -8.30
CA ASN A 80 -1.58 11.29 -7.62
C ASN A 80 -2.53 12.50 -7.49
N PRO A 81 -3.07 12.78 -6.29
CA PRO A 81 -3.00 11.93 -5.10
C PRO A 81 -3.78 10.63 -5.27
N ALA A 82 -3.37 9.60 -4.55
CA ALA A 82 -4.02 8.30 -4.63
C ALA A 82 -5.46 8.37 -4.12
N ARG A 83 -6.35 7.71 -4.84
CA ARG A 83 -7.78 7.63 -4.52
C ARG A 83 -8.21 6.18 -4.50
N ILE A 84 -9.21 5.85 -3.69
CA ILE A 84 -9.85 4.54 -3.73
C ILE A 84 -10.58 4.40 -5.06
N ILE A 85 -10.32 3.30 -5.76
CA ILE A 85 -10.93 3.01 -7.04
C ILE A 85 -12.09 2.04 -6.88
N LYS A 86 -11.85 0.92 -6.18
CA LYS A 86 -12.85 -0.15 -6.02
C LYS A 86 -12.41 -1.14 -4.96
N PRO A 87 -13.32 -2.00 -4.46
CA PRO A 87 -12.94 -3.13 -3.63
C PRO A 87 -12.05 -4.10 -4.39
N ILE A 88 -11.11 -4.75 -3.70
CA ILE A 88 -10.20 -5.71 -4.32
C ILE A 88 -10.96 -6.90 -4.92
N THR A 89 -12.12 -7.21 -4.38
CA THR A 89 -12.96 -8.31 -4.87
C THR A 89 -13.51 -8.08 -6.28
N GLU A 90 -13.46 -6.85 -6.77
CA GLU A 90 -13.91 -6.53 -8.14
C GLU A 90 -12.81 -6.67 -9.20
N LEU A 91 -11.59 -7.05 -8.78
CA LEU A 91 -10.54 -7.36 -9.75
C LEU A 91 -10.85 -8.65 -10.48
N THR A 92 -10.40 -8.74 -11.72
CA THR A 92 -10.54 -9.94 -12.54
C THR A 92 -9.20 -10.59 -12.82
N CYS A 93 -9.16 -11.90 -12.89
CA CYS A 93 -7.97 -12.63 -13.31
C CYS A 93 -7.76 -12.45 -14.81
N ARG A 94 -6.59 -12.00 -15.20
CA ARG A 94 -6.26 -11.66 -16.58
C ARG A 94 -6.39 -12.81 -17.56
N ILE A 95 -6.04 -14.01 -17.12
CA ILE A 95 -6.12 -15.22 -17.96
C ILE A 95 -7.28 -16.13 -17.56
N LYS A 96 -8.13 -15.68 -16.66
CA LYS A 96 -9.31 -16.42 -16.19
C LYS A 96 -8.98 -17.78 -15.57
N ALA A 97 -7.77 -17.94 -15.01
CA ALA A 97 -7.37 -19.17 -14.33
C ALA A 97 -8.02 -19.28 -12.95
N PHE A 98 -8.38 -18.17 -12.35
CA PHE A 98 -9.06 -18.08 -11.05
C PHE A 98 -10.30 -17.21 -11.22
N GLU A 99 -11.23 -17.37 -10.30
CA GLU A 99 -12.43 -16.52 -10.23
C GLU A 99 -12.06 -15.03 -10.18
N ARG A 100 -11.02 -14.72 -9.41
CA ARG A 100 -10.45 -13.38 -9.29
C ARG A 100 -9.04 -13.48 -8.71
N PRO A 101 -8.22 -12.41 -8.79
CA PRO A 101 -6.92 -12.40 -8.14
C PRO A 101 -7.05 -12.52 -6.61
N TYR A 102 -5.96 -12.98 -5.99
CA TYR A 102 -5.80 -13.04 -4.54
C TYR A 102 -6.78 -13.95 -3.82
N VAL A 103 -7.20 -15.02 -4.48
CA VAL A 103 -7.96 -16.12 -3.85
C VAL A 103 -7.07 -17.28 -3.43
N TRP A 104 -5.79 -17.24 -3.82
CA TRP A 104 -4.81 -18.25 -3.47
C TRP A 104 -4.13 -17.93 -2.14
N TRP A 105 -3.37 -18.91 -1.61
CA TRP A 105 -2.56 -18.69 -0.41
C TRP A 105 -1.50 -17.61 -0.68
N PRO A 106 -1.19 -16.70 0.25
CA PRO A 106 -1.65 -16.59 1.64
C PRO A 106 -2.95 -15.80 1.84
N TYR A 107 -3.67 -15.44 0.78
CA TYR A 107 -4.89 -14.65 0.87
C TYR A 107 -6.10 -15.49 1.26
N SER A 108 -5.99 -16.80 1.15
CA SER A 108 -6.97 -17.76 1.60
C SER A 108 -6.25 -18.90 2.35
N ASP A 109 -7.01 -19.70 3.09
CA ASP A 109 -6.48 -20.86 3.80
C ASP A 109 -6.14 -22.03 2.88
N LYS A 110 -6.45 -21.92 1.60
CA LYS A 110 -6.21 -22.98 0.63
C LYS A 110 -4.78 -22.90 0.10
N ARG A 111 -4.02 -23.95 0.33
CA ARG A 111 -2.71 -24.15 -0.29
C ARG A 111 -2.85 -25.20 -1.37
N ASP A 112 -2.61 -24.84 -2.58
CA ASP A 112 -2.63 -25.77 -3.71
C ASP A 112 -1.31 -26.50 -3.86
#